data_c9cefd9ea7a9235f95420efbbbd8a34d
#
_entry.id   c9cefd9ea7a9235f95420efbbbd8a34d
#
_cell.length_a   1.000
_cell.length_b   1.000
_cell.length_c   1.000
_cell.angle_alpha   90.00
_cell.angle_beta   90.00
_cell.angle_gamma   90.00
#
_symmetry.space_group_name_H-M   'P 1'
#
loop_
_entity.id
_entity.type
_entity.pdbx_description
1 polymer ?
#
loop_
_entity_poly.entity_id
_entity_poly.type
_entity_poly.pdbx_seq_one_letter_code
_entity_poly.pdbx_strand_id
1 'polypeptide(L)'
;MGMYQYIREAWKKPKENLGQLWQQRIIKWRQEPTTIRIERPTRLDRARSLGYKAKPGFIVVRQRVNRGGRQRPQIRHPRRPKAMGRRKDLTMNYQAVAENRAARKYPNCEVLNSYYVGEDGLHYWYEIILVDRVNPS
;
A
#
# COMPACT_ATOMS: atom_id res chain seq x y z
N MET A 1 8.99 -27.94 7.77
CA MET A 1 8.20 -26.70 7.52
C MET A 1 9.05 -25.70 6.76
N GLY A 2 8.53 -25.05 5.71
CA GLY A 2 9.28 -24.14 4.88
C GLY A 2 9.34 -22.71 5.45
N MET A 3 10.38 -21.94 5.08
CA MET A 3 10.62 -20.55 5.48
C MET A 3 9.36 -19.65 5.40
N TYR A 4 8.57 -19.78 4.34
CA TYR A 4 7.38 -18.94 4.13
C TYR A 4 6.29 -19.17 5.18
N GLN A 5 6.22 -20.33 5.78
CA GLN A 5 5.27 -20.60 6.86
C GLN A 5 5.61 -19.78 8.10
N TYR A 6 6.88 -19.75 8.49
CA TYR A 6 7.34 -18.92 9.62
C TYR A 6 7.12 -17.43 9.38
N ILE A 7 7.41 -16.96 8.16
CA ILE A 7 7.11 -15.55 7.79
C ILE A 7 5.62 -15.29 7.92
N ARG A 8 4.77 -16.18 7.41
CA ARG A 8 3.30 -16.02 7.49
C ARG A 8 2.82 -16.01 8.93
N GLU A 9 3.35 -16.85 9.80
CA GLU A 9 3.01 -16.86 11.21
C GLU A 9 3.43 -15.58 11.91
N ALA A 10 4.64 -15.08 11.67
CA ALA A 10 5.10 -13.80 12.20
C ALA A 10 4.17 -12.64 11.82
N TRP A 11 3.62 -12.67 10.60
CA TRP A 11 2.72 -11.64 10.09
C TRP A 11 1.23 -11.81 10.44
N LYS A 12 0.83 -12.88 11.12
CA LYS A 12 -0.55 -13.01 11.65
C LYS A 12 -0.84 -11.94 12.70
N LYS A 13 0.12 -11.69 13.60
CA LYS A 13 0.04 -10.69 14.66
C LYS A 13 1.36 -9.90 14.73
N PRO A 14 1.60 -8.99 13.77
CA PRO A 14 2.91 -8.35 13.64
C PRO A 14 3.30 -7.50 14.85
N LYS A 15 2.35 -6.90 15.56
CA LYS A 15 2.63 -6.12 16.78
C LYS A 15 3.18 -6.98 17.92
N GLU A 16 2.63 -8.19 18.09
CA GLU A 16 3.05 -9.12 19.14
C GLU A 16 4.32 -9.87 18.72
N ASN A 17 4.32 -10.45 17.53
CA ASN A 17 5.37 -11.35 17.06
C ASN A 17 6.67 -10.63 16.69
N LEU A 18 6.60 -9.38 16.21
CA LEU A 18 7.76 -8.59 15.80
C LEU A 18 8.16 -7.52 16.85
N GLY A 19 7.32 -7.24 17.84
CA GLY A 19 7.62 -6.37 18.98
C GLY A 19 8.31 -5.04 18.60
N GLN A 20 9.51 -4.82 19.10
CA GLN A 20 10.31 -3.61 18.84
C GLN A 20 10.59 -3.39 17.35
N LEU A 21 10.83 -4.46 16.58
CA LEU A 21 11.07 -4.35 15.14
C LEU A 21 9.88 -3.74 14.41
N TRP A 22 8.66 -4.09 14.83
CA TRP A 22 7.44 -3.49 14.29
C TRP A 22 7.38 -1.99 14.58
N GLN A 23 7.64 -1.57 15.80
CA GLN A 23 7.65 -0.16 16.19
C GLN A 23 8.68 0.64 15.41
N GLN A 24 9.90 0.14 15.28
CA GLN A 24 10.96 0.77 14.50
C GLN A 24 10.58 0.92 13.02
N ARG A 25 9.96 -0.09 12.45
CA ARG A 25 9.45 -0.03 11.07
C ARG A 25 8.41 1.06 10.88
N ILE A 26 7.42 1.15 11.76
CA ILE A 26 6.36 2.17 11.67
C ILE A 26 6.94 3.57 11.83
N ILE A 27 7.88 3.79 12.76
CA ILE A 27 8.57 5.08 12.94
C ILE A 27 9.29 5.47 11.64
N LYS A 28 10.08 4.55 11.08
CA LYS A 28 10.79 4.77 9.82
C LYS A 28 9.82 5.07 8.66
N TRP A 29 8.75 4.31 8.52
CA TRP A 29 7.78 4.49 7.43
C TRP A 29 7.02 5.81 7.50
N ARG A 30 6.83 6.37 8.70
CA ARG A 30 6.25 7.72 8.87
C ARG A 30 7.17 8.82 8.34
N GLN A 31 8.48 8.65 8.47
CA GLN A 31 9.49 9.60 8.00
C GLN A 31 9.76 9.50 6.49
N GLU A 32 9.50 8.35 5.90
CA GLU A 32 9.72 8.10 4.49
C GLU A 32 8.72 8.88 3.59
N PRO A 33 9.09 9.15 2.33
CA PRO A 33 8.18 9.70 1.33
C PRO A 33 6.91 8.86 1.18
N THR A 34 5.84 9.49 0.69
CA THR A 34 4.55 8.81 0.48
C THR A 34 4.65 7.62 -0.46
N THR A 35 5.51 7.71 -1.46
CA THR A 35 5.82 6.66 -2.43
C THR A 35 7.31 6.41 -2.44
N ILE A 36 7.74 5.23 -2.08
CA ILE A 36 9.17 4.87 -2.05
C ILE A 36 9.38 3.51 -2.73
N ARG A 37 10.40 3.44 -3.58
CA ARG A 37 10.88 2.17 -4.11
C ARG A 37 11.67 1.44 -3.02
N ILE A 38 11.39 0.16 -2.83
CA ILE A 38 12.10 -0.70 -1.90
C ILE A 38 12.85 -1.80 -2.67
N GLU A 39 14.01 -2.18 -2.16
CA GLU A 39 14.84 -3.20 -2.81
C GLU A 39 14.27 -4.61 -2.64
N ARG A 40 13.67 -4.86 -1.48
CA ARG A 40 13.13 -6.18 -1.12
C ARG A 40 11.74 -6.04 -0.54
N PRO A 41 10.79 -6.92 -0.92
CA PRO A 41 9.47 -6.93 -0.31
C PRO A 41 9.56 -7.22 1.19
N THR A 42 8.79 -6.47 1.98
CA THR A 42 8.73 -6.67 3.45
C THR A 42 8.11 -8.00 3.82
N ARG A 43 7.14 -8.46 3.00
CA ARG A 43 6.49 -9.78 3.13
C ARG A 43 6.79 -10.62 1.90
N LEU A 44 7.90 -11.34 1.93
CA LEU A 44 8.33 -12.16 0.80
C LEU A 44 7.34 -13.29 0.48
N ASP A 45 6.73 -13.89 1.49
CA ASP A 45 5.69 -14.93 1.34
C ASP A 45 4.51 -14.42 0.51
N ARG A 46 4.01 -13.23 0.86
CA ARG A 46 2.87 -12.62 0.17
C ARG A 46 3.24 -12.11 -1.20
N ALA A 47 4.39 -11.44 -1.33
CA ALA A 47 4.86 -10.93 -2.60
C ALA A 47 4.99 -12.05 -3.64
N ARG A 48 5.62 -13.16 -3.29
CA ARG A 48 5.78 -14.29 -4.21
C ARG A 48 4.47 -14.98 -4.57
N SER A 49 3.55 -15.13 -3.63
CA SER A 49 2.22 -15.68 -3.92
C SER A 49 1.41 -14.80 -4.89
N LEU A 50 1.74 -13.51 -4.99
CA LEU A 50 1.12 -12.52 -5.88
C LEU A 50 1.91 -12.29 -7.18
N GLY A 51 2.92 -13.11 -7.45
CA GLY A 51 3.65 -13.09 -8.73
C GLY A 51 4.97 -12.35 -8.72
N TYR A 52 5.44 -11.84 -7.58
CA TYR A 52 6.76 -11.21 -7.49
C TYR A 52 7.88 -12.20 -7.81
N LYS A 53 8.82 -11.78 -8.64
CA LYS A 53 10.07 -12.49 -8.95
C LYS A 53 11.26 -11.57 -8.69
N ALA A 54 12.32 -12.12 -8.07
CA ALA A 54 13.53 -11.36 -7.77
C ALA A 54 14.45 -11.32 -8.99
N LYS A 55 14.02 -10.62 -10.05
CA LYS A 55 14.78 -10.44 -11.29
C LYS A 55 14.60 -9.02 -11.85
N PRO A 56 15.45 -8.57 -12.75
CA PRO A 56 15.28 -7.28 -13.44
C PRO A 56 13.88 -7.15 -14.03
N GLY A 57 13.32 -5.93 -14.03
CA GLY A 57 11.98 -5.66 -14.51
C GLY A 57 10.89 -5.74 -13.44
N PHE A 58 11.12 -6.37 -12.29
CA PHE A 58 10.22 -6.36 -11.15
C PHE A 58 10.63 -5.29 -10.14
N ILE A 59 9.71 -4.42 -9.79
CA ILE A 59 9.92 -3.32 -8.86
C ILE A 59 8.88 -3.42 -7.75
N VAL A 60 9.28 -3.21 -6.51
CA VAL A 60 8.35 -3.12 -5.39
C VAL A 60 8.35 -1.69 -4.86
N VAL A 61 7.16 -1.15 -4.71
CA VAL A 61 6.93 0.22 -4.24
C VAL A 61 6.05 0.19 -3.01
N ARG A 62 6.50 0.81 -1.92
CA ARG A 62 5.66 1.03 -0.75
C ARG A 62 4.94 2.37 -0.87
N GLN A 63 3.62 2.32 -0.76
CA GLN A 63 2.74 3.47 -0.86
C GLN A 63 2.00 3.70 0.44
N ARG A 64 2.09 4.91 0.98
CA ARG A 64 1.32 5.37 2.14
C ARG A 64 0.00 5.98 1.67
N VAL A 65 -1.10 5.62 2.35
CA VAL A 65 -2.44 6.15 2.09
C VAL A 65 -3.05 6.61 3.41
N ASN A 66 -3.63 7.79 3.44
CA ASN A 66 -4.30 8.31 4.63
C ASN A 66 -5.58 7.52 4.93
N ARG A 67 -5.81 7.25 6.21
CA ARG A 67 -7.06 6.65 6.72
C ARG A 67 -8.16 7.67 6.84
N GLY A 68 -9.36 7.16 7.06
CA GLY A 68 -10.56 7.94 7.35
C GLY A 68 -11.40 8.22 6.11
N GLY A 69 -12.61 8.71 6.36
CA GLY A 69 -13.55 9.08 5.32
C GLY A 69 -13.15 10.36 4.59
N ARG A 70 -13.84 10.64 3.50
CA ARG A 70 -13.75 11.93 2.82
C ARG A 70 -14.86 12.85 3.31
N GLN A 71 -14.54 14.11 3.46
CA GLN A 71 -15.52 15.17 3.64
C GLN A 71 -15.86 15.77 2.28
N ARG A 72 -17.12 16.13 2.09
CA ARG A 72 -17.53 16.91 0.92
C ARG A 72 -16.92 18.33 1.02
N PRO A 73 -16.61 18.98 -0.11
CA PRO A 73 -16.25 20.39 -0.12
C PRO A 73 -17.34 21.23 0.55
N GLN A 74 -16.95 22.38 1.10
CA GLN A 74 -17.89 23.32 1.71
C GLN A 74 -18.99 23.70 0.72
N ILE A 75 -20.25 23.67 1.19
CA ILE A 75 -21.42 24.04 0.38
C ILE A 75 -21.38 25.53 0.13
N ARG A 76 -21.31 25.91 -1.14
CA ARG A 76 -21.30 27.32 -1.57
C ARG A 76 -22.65 27.78 -2.13
N HIS A 77 -23.57 26.86 -2.45
CA HIS A 77 -24.89 27.15 -3.04
C HIS A 77 -26.00 26.38 -2.34
N PRO A 78 -27.09 27.07 -1.90
CA PRO A 78 -28.11 26.47 -1.04
C PRO A 78 -29.10 25.51 -1.74
N ARG A 79 -29.09 25.42 -3.07
CA ARG A 79 -30.15 24.75 -3.85
C ARG A 79 -29.94 23.28 -4.19
N ARG A 80 -29.10 22.54 -3.47
CA ARG A 80 -28.89 21.09 -3.74
C ARG A 80 -28.85 20.27 -2.46
N PRO A 81 -30.00 19.99 -1.83
CA PRO A 81 -30.06 19.25 -0.56
C PRO A 81 -29.36 17.88 -0.59
N LYS A 82 -29.45 17.13 -1.72
CA LYS A 82 -28.76 15.84 -1.88
C LYS A 82 -27.22 15.95 -1.78
N ALA A 83 -26.65 17.13 -2.06
CA ALA A 83 -25.22 17.39 -2.00
C ALA A 83 -24.77 17.94 -0.63
N MET A 84 -25.69 18.22 0.29
CA MET A 84 -25.39 18.86 1.58
C MET A 84 -24.89 17.91 2.66
N GLY A 85 -24.86 16.61 2.44
CA GLY A 85 -24.29 15.64 3.38
C GLY A 85 -22.80 15.90 3.61
N ARG A 86 -22.34 15.91 4.87
CA ARG A 86 -20.94 16.14 5.22
C ARG A 86 -20.02 15.00 4.81
N ARG A 87 -20.52 13.77 4.77
CA ARG A 87 -19.75 12.57 4.42
C ARG A 87 -19.90 12.27 2.94
N LYS A 88 -18.80 11.85 2.34
CA LYS A 88 -18.75 11.33 0.98
C LYS A 88 -18.27 9.88 1.03
N ASP A 89 -19.05 8.97 0.46
CA ASP A 89 -18.64 7.57 0.35
C ASP A 89 -17.41 7.43 -0.53
N LEU A 90 -16.53 6.52 -0.13
CA LEU A 90 -15.36 6.18 -0.92
C LEU A 90 -15.80 5.30 -2.10
N THR A 91 -15.50 5.75 -3.30
CA THR A 91 -15.77 4.98 -4.54
C THR A 91 -14.73 3.89 -4.78
N MET A 92 -13.58 3.97 -4.10
CA MET A 92 -12.44 3.06 -4.23
C MET A 92 -11.93 2.68 -2.85
N ASN A 93 -11.49 1.44 -2.69
CA ASN A 93 -10.81 1.02 -1.46
C ASN A 93 -9.40 1.63 -1.39
N TYR A 94 -8.79 1.61 -0.20
CA TYR A 94 -7.45 2.19 0.00
C TYR A 94 -6.37 1.49 -0.81
N GLN A 95 -6.50 0.19 -1.04
CA GLN A 95 -5.57 -0.60 -1.85
C GLN A 95 -5.57 -0.12 -3.30
N ALA A 96 -6.74 0.05 -3.91
CA ALA A 96 -6.86 0.59 -5.27
C ALA A 96 -6.35 2.03 -5.38
N VAL A 97 -6.54 2.84 -4.33
CA VAL A 97 -5.94 4.19 -4.27
C VAL A 97 -4.42 4.12 -4.27
N ALA A 98 -3.83 3.18 -3.52
CA ALA A 98 -2.39 2.97 -3.47
C ALA A 98 -1.83 2.54 -4.84
N GLU A 99 -2.48 1.58 -5.49
CA GLU A 99 -2.13 1.10 -6.84
C GLU A 99 -2.17 2.22 -7.87
N ASN A 100 -3.24 3.00 -7.91
CA ASN A 100 -3.37 4.14 -8.83
C ASN A 100 -2.30 5.22 -8.62
N ARG A 101 -1.93 5.49 -7.36
CA ARG A 101 -0.85 6.46 -7.06
C ARG A 101 0.50 5.94 -7.49
N ALA A 102 0.79 4.66 -7.28
CA ALA A 102 2.01 4.03 -7.75
C ALA A 102 2.08 4.01 -9.28
N ALA A 103 1.01 3.63 -9.96
CA ALA A 103 0.93 3.62 -11.43
C ALA A 103 1.21 5.00 -12.03
N ARG A 104 0.68 6.07 -11.46
CA ARG A 104 0.95 7.45 -11.92
C ARG A 104 2.40 7.86 -11.77
N LYS A 105 3.09 7.36 -10.75
CA LYS A 105 4.51 7.70 -10.51
C LYS A 105 5.46 6.89 -11.38
N TYR A 106 5.04 5.72 -11.84
CA TYR A 106 5.83 4.81 -12.68
C TYR A 106 5.08 4.48 -13.99
N PRO A 107 4.97 5.45 -14.93
CA PRO A 107 4.16 5.28 -16.15
C PRO A 107 4.70 4.22 -17.11
N ASN A 108 6.00 3.89 -17.03
CA ASN A 108 6.64 2.82 -17.80
C ASN A 108 6.37 1.42 -17.24
N CYS A 109 5.80 1.33 -16.04
CA CYS A 109 5.53 0.06 -15.37
C CYS A 109 4.03 -0.21 -15.32
N GLU A 110 3.68 -1.49 -15.23
CA GLU A 110 2.33 -1.95 -15.00
C GLU A 110 2.17 -2.54 -13.60
N VAL A 111 1.03 -2.30 -12.97
CA VAL A 111 0.72 -2.86 -11.65
C VAL A 111 0.32 -4.31 -11.82
N LEU A 112 1.14 -5.23 -11.31
CA LEU A 112 0.82 -6.64 -11.30
C LEU A 112 -0.15 -6.98 -10.17
N ASN A 113 0.20 -6.58 -8.95
CA ASN A 113 -0.62 -6.83 -7.77
C ASN A 113 -0.14 -5.96 -6.58
N SER A 114 -0.87 -6.00 -5.47
CA SER A 114 -0.51 -5.29 -4.25
C SER A 114 -0.93 -6.06 -3.00
N TYR A 115 -0.37 -5.69 -1.85
CA TYR A 115 -0.74 -6.28 -0.58
C TYR A 115 -0.54 -5.29 0.58
N TYR A 116 -1.34 -5.49 1.60
CA TYR A 116 -1.26 -4.74 2.85
C TYR A 116 -0.03 -5.13 3.66
N VAL A 117 0.65 -4.15 4.22
CA VAL A 117 1.86 -4.32 5.03
C VAL A 117 1.67 -3.86 6.46
N GLY A 118 0.96 -2.76 6.68
CA GLY A 118 0.74 -2.25 8.02
C GLY A 118 -0.10 -1.00 8.07
N GLU A 119 -0.43 -0.60 9.29
CA GLU A 119 -1.21 0.61 9.57
C GLU A 119 -0.80 1.26 10.89
N ASP A 120 -1.09 2.53 10.99
CA ASP A 120 -1.09 3.28 12.23
C ASP A 120 -2.44 4.02 12.41
N GLY A 121 -2.53 4.96 13.34
CA GLY A 121 -3.74 5.73 13.55
C GLY A 121 -4.17 6.61 12.38
N LEU A 122 -3.23 7.02 11.51
CA LEU A 122 -3.45 7.99 10.44
C LEU A 122 -3.26 7.41 9.03
N HIS A 123 -2.51 6.32 8.87
CA HIS A 123 -2.09 5.80 7.59
C HIS A 123 -2.25 4.30 7.45
N TYR A 124 -2.41 3.87 6.19
CA TYR A 124 -2.20 2.49 5.72
C TYR A 124 -0.98 2.44 4.81
N TRP A 125 -0.21 1.35 4.88
CA TRP A 125 0.89 1.06 3.96
C TRP A 125 0.59 -0.18 3.14
N TYR A 126 0.72 -0.02 1.83
CA TYR A 126 0.61 -1.11 0.86
C TYR A 126 1.93 -1.23 0.10
N GLU A 127 2.31 -2.44 -0.23
CA GLU A 127 3.38 -2.71 -1.18
C GLU A 127 2.78 -3.14 -2.51
N ILE A 128 3.21 -2.48 -3.58
CA ILE A 128 2.72 -2.66 -4.94
C ILE A 128 3.83 -3.28 -5.77
N ILE A 129 3.53 -4.36 -6.45
CA ILE A 129 4.43 -5.04 -7.36
C ILE A 129 4.20 -4.46 -8.74
N LEU A 130 5.23 -3.85 -9.29
CA LEU A 130 5.24 -3.26 -10.62
C LEU A 130 6.14 -4.09 -11.54
N VAL A 131 5.75 -4.16 -12.81
CA VAL A 131 6.51 -4.84 -13.86
C VAL A 131 6.79 -3.84 -14.97
N ASP A 132 8.04 -3.76 -15.40
CA ASP A 132 8.45 -2.93 -16.53
C ASP A 132 7.90 -3.54 -17.82
N ARG A 133 7.22 -2.72 -18.62
CA ARG A 133 6.61 -3.16 -19.89
C ARG A 133 7.63 -3.49 -20.97
N VAL A 134 8.78 -2.90 -20.90
CA VAL A 134 9.82 -2.99 -21.95
C VAL A 134 10.85 -4.08 -21.65
N ASN A 135 10.93 -4.52 -20.40
CA ASN A 135 11.91 -5.53 -20.01
C ASN A 135 11.45 -6.93 -20.42
N PRO A 136 12.18 -7.63 -21.33
CA PRO A 136 11.79 -8.93 -21.89
C PRO A 136 12.07 -10.12 -20.95
N SER A 137 12.10 -9.97 -19.66
CA SER A 137 12.46 -11.04 -18.71
C SER A 137 11.34 -12.00 -18.35
#